data_55c60e875794a25c20ef6030831c8c05
#
_entry.id   55c60e875794a25c20ef6030831c8c05
#
_cell.length_a   1.000
_cell.length_b   1.000
_cell.length_c   1.000
_cell.angle_alpha   90.00
_cell.angle_beta   90.00
_cell.angle_gamma   90.00
#
_symmetry.space_group_name_H-M   'P 1'
#
loop_
_entity.id
_entity.type
_entity.pdbx_description
1 polymer ?
#
loop_
_entity_poly.entity_id
_entity_poly.type
_entity_poly.pdbx_seq_one_letter_code
_entity_poly.pdbx_strand_id
1 'polypeptide(L)'
;DNAQAMLEQQLNLLKYIIDYPAEKQIALVPVNTETITPVALTGLSENLYELQLLQSQRQLAEQQKKMIGYRYIPSLNLTGNWMFSAYTDKAYHWFHSGPSGHWYRSYGLGLSLRVPIFDGLDKRYKTRKAVIDIENIKLAQENTRKNLQTQYLNATNDLMNNQRNFKKQKDNYLLAEDVYTVTMDRYREGITSMTEVLQDEMRMSEAQNNYISAHYNYRVTNLMLLKLTGQIESLVK
;
A
#
# COMPACT_ATOMS: atom_id res chain seq x y z
N ASP A 1 24.31 -3.41 -22.55
CA ASP A 1 22.92 -3.47 -23.03
C ASP A 1 21.95 -4.06 -22.00
N ASN A 2 22.21 -5.23 -21.38
CA ASN A 2 21.29 -5.83 -20.41
C ASN A 2 21.10 -4.99 -19.14
N ALA A 3 22.17 -4.39 -18.61
CA ALA A 3 22.10 -3.55 -17.41
C ALA A 3 21.27 -2.27 -17.64
N GLN A 4 21.38 -1.70 -18.83
CA GLN A 4 20.63 -0.51 -19.22
C GLN A 4 19.15 -0.83 -19.41
N ALA A 5 18.82 -1.97 -20.02
CA ALA A 5 17.44 -2.44 -20.13
C ALA A 5 16.80 -2.71 -18.75
N MET A 6 17.54 -3.32 -17.82
CA MET A 6 17.10 -3.51 -16.44
C MET A 6 16.87 -2.19 -15.72
N LEU A 7 17.74 -1.20 -15.89
CA LEU A 7 17.57 0.13 -15.31
C LEU A 7 16.29 0.80 -15.81
N GLU A 8 16.02 0.75 -17.12
CA GLU A 8 14.81 1.31 -17.70
C GLU A 8 13.55 0.62 -17.17
N GLN A 9 13.56 -0.71 -17.02
CA GLN A 9 12.45 -1.44 -16.42
C GLN A 9 12.19 -0.99 -14.97
N GLN A 10 13.24 -0.84 -14.16
CA GLN A 10 13.09 -0.37 -12.78
C GLN A 10 12.61 1.08 -12.70
N LEU A 11 13.07 1.95 -13.61
CA LEU A 11 12.57 3.33 -13.71
C LEU A 11 11.10 3.38 -14.12
N ASN A 12 10.66 2.54 -15.04
CA ASN A 12 9.26 2.45 -15.44
C ASN A 12 8.38 1.92 -14.29
N LEU A 13 8.86 0.94 -13.54
CA LEU A 13 8.18 0.47 -12.33
C LEU A 13 8.07 1.58 -11.27
N LEU A 14 9.16 2.34 -11.05
CA LEU A 14 9.16 3.48 -10.14
C LEU A 14 8.13 4.53 -10.56
N LYS A 15 8.09 4.91 -11.86
CA LYS A 15 7.10 5.84 -12.41
C LYS A 15 5.68 5.36 -12.15
N TYR A 16 5.41 4.09 -12.35
CA TYR A 16 4.10 3.50 -12.07
C TYR A 16 3.72 3.62 -10.59
N ILE A 17 4.64 3.30 -9.68
CA ILE A 17 4.37 3.34 -8.23
C ILE A 17 4.08 4.77 -7.73
N ILE A 18 4.78 5.79 -8.28
CA ILE A 18 4.61 7.19 -7.87
C ILE A 18 3.58 7.95 -8.71
N ASP A 19 2.85 7.25 -9.59
CA ASP A 19 1.87 7.82 -10.53
C ASP A 19 2.48 8.96 -11.41
N TYR A 20 3.71 8.74 -11.89
CA TYR A 20 4.41 9.71 -12.74
C TYR A 20 4.25 9.34 -14.21
N PRO A 21 4.01 10.32 -15.12
CA PRO A 21 3.81 10.05 -16.54
C PRO A 21 4.97 9.25 -17.15
N ALA A 22 4.67 8.12 -17.81
CA ALA A 22 5.67 7.22 -18.37
C ALA A 22 6.60 7.88 -19.40
N GLU A 23 6.09 8.87 -20.14
CA GLU A 23 6.80 9.60 -21.19
C GLU A 23 7.86 10.59 -20.66
N LYS A 24 7.75 11.01 -19.41
CA LYS A 24 8.69 11.98 -18.82
C LYS A 24 9.93 11.25 -18.27
N GLN A 25 11.09 11.84 -18.48
CA GLN A 25 12.34 11.34 -17.91
C GLN A 25 12.42 11.69 -16.43
N ILE A 26 12.91 10.73 -15.62
CA ILE A 26 13.24 10.94 -14.20
C ILE A 26 14.76 10.89 -14.07
N ALA A 27 15.33 11.93 -13.47
CA ALA A 27 16.72 11.93 -13.04
C ALA A 27 16.76 11.53 -11.55
N LEU A 28 17.48 10.44 -11.25
CA LEU A 28 17.73 10.03 -9.87
C LEU A 28 18.90 10.82 -9.32
N VAL A 29 18.72 11.44 -8.16
CA VAL A 29 19.81 12.08 -7.41
C VAL A 29 20.59 10.98 -6.71
N PRO A 30 21.94 10.94 -6.83
CA PRO A 30 22.75 9.98 -6.11
C PRO A 30 22.52 10.13 -4.60
N VAL A 31 22.09 9.05 -3.97
CA VAL A 31 21.95 9.04 -2.51
C VAL A 31 23.32 8.94 -1.88
N ASN A 32 23.63 9.87 -0.97
CA ASN A 32 24.87 9.77 -0.18
C ASN A 32 24.85 8.44 0.60
N THR A 33 25.78 7.56 0.25
CA THR A 33 25.85 6.20 0.80
C THR A 33 26.28 6.13 2.26
N GLU A 34 26.84 7.23 2.79
CA GLU A 34 27.43 7.24 4.13
C GLU A 34 26.42 7.56 5.25
N THR A 35 25.32 8.22 4.93
CA THR A 35 24.31 8.62 5.94
C THR A 35 23.13 7.66 5.94
N ILE A 36 23.19 6.62 6.76
CA ILE A 36 22.02 5.82 7.09
C ILE A 36 21.47 6.34 8.43
N THR A 37 20.26 6.88 8.41
CA THR A 37 19.60 7.32 9.63
C THR A 37 19.35 6.11 10.53
N PRO A 38 19.89 6.08 11.75
CA PRO A 38 19.68 4.97 12.66
C PRO A 38 18.20 4.91 13.05
N VAL A 39 17.59 3.72 12.91
CA VAL A 39 16.22 3.49 13.37
C VAL A 39 16.20 3.40 14.89
N ALA A 40 15.38 4.21 15.54
CA ALA A 40 15.09 4.01 16.95
C ALA A 40 14.21 2.75 17.11
N LEU A 41 14.70 1.74 17.80
CA LEU A 41 13.99 0.49 18.07
C LEU A 41 12.92 0.73 19.16
N THR A 42 11.89 1.49 18.83
CA THR A 42 10.79 1.88 19.73
C THR A 42 9.72 0.80 19.90
N GLY A 43 9.85 -0.32 19.16
CA GLY A 43 8.84 -1.37 19.08
C GLY A 43 7.91 -1.21 17.89
N LEU A 44 6.98 -2.16 17.76
CA LEU A 44 5.97 -2.14 16.69
C LEU A 44 5.01 -0.96 16.90
N SER A 45 4.78 -0.16 15.85
CA SER A 45 3.82 0.94 15.90
C SER A 45 2.38 0.44 15.92
N GLU A 46 1.55 1.00 16.80
CA GLU A 46 0.10 0.74 16.83
C GLU A 46 -0.64 1.44 15.67
N ASN A 47 -0.01 2.43 15.03
CA ASN A 47 -0.60 3.25 13.97
C ASN A 47 -0.32 2.73 12.56
N LEU A 48 0.00 1.45 12.41
CA LEU A 48 0.20 0.85 11.08
C LEU A 48 -1.11 0.82 10.29
N TYR A 49 -1.04 1.14 9.00
CA TYR A 49 -2.20 1.20 8.12
C TYR A 49 -2.98 -0.12 8.08
N GLU A 50 -2.28 -1.25 8.14
CA GLU A 50 -2.88 -2.59 8.18
C GLU A 50 -3.78 -2.77 9.42
N LEU A 51 -3.35 -2.27 10.59
CA LEU A 51 -4.14 -2.33 11.83
C LEU A 51 -5.29 -1.32 11.81
N GLN A 52 -5.07 -0.11 11.31
CA GLN A 52 -6.11 0.90 11.16
C GLN A 52 -7.21 0.46 10.19
N LEU A 53 -6.84 -0.21 9.09
CA LEU A 53 -7.82 -0.76 8.14
C LEU A 53 -8.73 -1.78 8.83
N LEU A 54 -8.17 -2.74 9.55
CA LEU A 54 -8.95 -3.75 10.28
C LEU A 54 -9.80 -3.13 11.38
N GLN A 55 -9.33 -2.08 12.04
CA GLN A 55 -10.11 -1.34 13.02
C GLN A 55 -11.32 -0.64 12.37
N SER A 56 -11.12 -0.02 11.20
CA SER A 56 -12.19 0.62 10.43
C SER A 56 -13.21 -0.41 9.94
N GLN A 57 -12.75 -1.57 9.47
CA GLN A 57 -13.63 -2.68 9.09
C GLN A 57 -14.46 -3.18 10.27
N ARG A 58 -13.86 -3.29 11.46
CA ARG A 58 -14.58 -3.66 12.68
C ARG A 58 -15.65 -2.63 13.02
N GLN A 59 -15.32 -1.33 12.99
CA GLN A 59 -16.28 -0.27 13.25
C GLN A 59 -17.45 -0.32 12.25
N LEU A 60 -17.18 -0.56 10.97
CA LEU A 60 -18.21 -0.75 9.94
C LEU A 60 -19.14 -1.92 10.27
N ALA A 61 -18.57 -3.07 10.63
CA ALA A 61 -19.35 -4.26 11.02
C ALA A 61 -20.21 -4.02 12.28
N GLU A 62 -19.68 -3.27 13.26
CA GLU A 62 -20.45 -2.86 14.46
C GLU A 62 -21.63 -1.93 14.09
N GLN A 63 -21.41 -0.99 13.15
CA GLN A 63 -22.51 -0.14 12.64
C GLN A 63 -23.54 -0.97 11.87
N GLN A 64 -23.11 -1.90 11.03
CA GLN A 64 -24.04 -2.82 10.33
C GLN A 64 -24.90 -3.63 11.30
N LYS A 65 -24.30 -4.13 12.40
CA LYS A 65 -25.05 -4.80 13.48
C LYS A 65 -26.09 -3.87 14.10
N LYS A 66 -25.75 -2.61 14.39
CA LYS A 66 -26.70 -1.60 14.90
C LYS A 66 -27.84 -1.34 13.92
N MET A 67 -27.52 -1.25 12.61
CA MET A 67 -28.55 -1.08 11.57
C MET A 67 -29.57 -2.24 11.53
N ILE A 68 -29.13 -3.48 11.80
CA ILE A 68 -30.07 -4.61 11.93
C ILE A 68 -30.99 -4.38 13.12
N GLY A 69 -30.46 -3.87 14.23
CA GLY A 69 -31.26 -3.50 15.41
C GLY A 69 -32.33 -2.46 15.11
N TYR A 70 -31.99 -1.44 14.31
CA TYR A 70 -33.01 -0.40 13.95
C TYR A 70 -34.13 -0.91 13.07
N ARG A 71 -34.02 -2.06 12.40
CA ARG A 71 -35.10 -2.70 11.66
C ARG A 71 -36.24 -3.24 12.53
N TYR A 72 -36.09 -3.23 13.86
CA TYR A 72 -37.17 -3.51 14.79
C TYR A 72 -38.08 -2.29 15.02
N ILE A 73 -37.62 -1.08 14.70
CA ILE A 73 -38.38 0.17 14.88
C ILE A 73 -39.31 0.34 13.69
N PRO A 74 -40.57 0.79 13.93
CA PRO A 74 -41.46 1.15 12.84
C PRO A 74 -40.87 2.20 11.90
N SER A 75 -41.07 2.04 10.60
CA SER A 75 -40.65 3.02 9.60
C SER A 75 -41.84 3.86 9.14
N LEU A 76 -41.66 5.17 9.12
CA LEU A 76 -42.61 6.14 8.61
C LEU A 76 -42.02 6.73 7.31
N ASN A 77 -42.76 6.58 6.22
CA ASN A 77 -42.37 7.12 4.92
C ASN A 77 -43.40 8.16 4.47
N LEU A 78 -42.92 9.34 4.10
CA LEU A 78 -43.66 10.37 3.42
C LEU A 78 -43.29 10.33 1.94
N THR A 79 -44.26 10.15 1.07
CA THR A 79 -44.09 10.16 -0.38
C THR A 79 -44.86 11.31 -0.99
N GLY A 80 -44.25 12.04 -1.90
CA GLY A 80 -44.85 13.06 -2.71
C GLY A 80 -44.62 12.79 -4.18
N ASN A 81 -45.65 12.80 -4.98
CA ASN A 81 -45.52 12.68 -6.42
C ASN A 81 -46.21 13.86 -7.10
N TRP A 82 -45.58 14.35 -8.14
CA TRP A 82 -46.12 15.35 -9.04
C TRP A 82 -45.98 14.84 -10.45
N MET A 83 -47.08 14.71 -11.16
CA MET A 83 -47.10 14.13 -12.49
C MET A 83 -47.95 15.01 -13.43
N PHE A 84 -47.41 15.18 -14.63
CA PHE A 84 -48.13 15.75 -15.76
C PHE A 84 -48.60 14.60 -16.65
N SER A 85 -49.90 14.52 -16.87
CA SER A 85 -50.47 13.52 -17.76
C SER A 85 -51.28 14.21 -18.86
N ALA A 86 -51.10 13.71 -20.07
CA ALA A 86 -51.90 14.14 -21.21
C ALA A 86 -52.69 12.92 -21.71
N TYR A 87 -53.97 13.14 -21.95
CA TYR A 87 -54.82 12.16 -22.61
C TYR A 87 -55.26 12.74 -23.94
N THR A 88 -55.05 11.96 -25.01
CA THR A 88 -55.47 12.30 -26.37
C THR A 88 -56.04 11.06 -27.02
N ASP A 89 -57.08 11.22 -27.81
CA ASP A 89 -57.72 10.20 -28.62
C ASP A 89 -57.02 9.98 -29.98
N LYS A 90 -56.04 10.85 -30.33
CA LYS A 90 -55.29 10.75 -31.59
C LYS A 90 -53.79 10.87 -31.35
N ALA A 91 -52.99 9.91 -31.81
CA ALA A 91 -51.56 9.79 -31.53
C ALA A 91 -50.71 10.98 -32.01
N TYR A 92 -51.14 11.80 -32.94
CA TYR A 92 -50.39 12.96 -33.46
C TYR A 92 -50.77 14.30 -32.80
N HIS A 93 -51.69 14.31 -31.81
CA HIS A 93 -52.15 15.51 -31.11
C HIS A 93 -51.48 15.78 -29.76
N TRP A 94 -50.34 15.14 -29.47
CA TRP A 94 -49.64 15.24 -28.19
C TRP A 94 -49.24 16.67 -27.79
N PHE A 95 -48.97 17.54 -28.79
CA PHE A 95 -48.45 18.90 -28.57
C PHE A 95 -49.48 19.98 -28.91
N HIS A 96 -50.75 19.63 -29.23
CA HIS A 96 -51.77 20.60 -29.58
C HIS A 96 -52.59 21.01 -28.34
N SER A 97 -52.62 22.31 -28.06
CA SER A 97 -53.48 22.92 -27.06
C SER A 97 -54.85 23.17 -27.64
N GLY A 98 -55.69 22.13 -27.82
CA GLY A 98 -56.99 22.24 -28.42
C GLY A 98 -58.01 21.34 -27.69
N PRO A 99 -59.30 21.38 -28.12
CA PRO A 99 -60.34 20.61 -27.45
C PRO A 99 -60.16 19.10 -27.36
N SER A 100 -59.18 18.53 -28.12
CA SER A 100 -58.88 17.11 -28.17
C SER A 100 -57.68 16.66 -27.40
N GLY A 101 -56.94 17.54 -26.73
CA GLY A 101 -55.81 17.21 -25.89
C GLY A 101 -55.85 17.91 -24.54
N HIS A 102 -55.97 17.14 -23.48
CA HIS A 102 -56.08 17.69 -22.13
C HIS A 102 -54.82 17.29 -21.33
N TRP A 103 -54.10 18.32 -20.90
CA TRP A 103 -52.98 18.16 -19.94
C TRP A 103 -53.50 18.46 -18.55
N TYR A 104 -53.35 17.52 -17.62
CA TYR A 104 -53.62 17.77 -16.21
C TYR A 104 -52.40 17.50 -15.36
N ARG A 105 -52.33 18.28 -14.34
CA ARG A 105 -51.38 18.09 -13.25
C ARG A 105 -52.05 17.27 -12.18
N SER A 106 -51.40 16.18 -11.78
CA SER A 106 -51.81 15.44 -10.59
C SER A 106 -50.69 15.52 -9.55
N TYR A 107 -51.08 15.68 -8.34
CA TYR A 107 -50.20 15.61 -7.19
C TYR A 107 -50.80 14.67 -6.17
N GLY A 108 -49.95 13.92 -5.51
CA GLY A 108 -50.31 13.01 -4.45
C GLY A 108 -49.33 13.12 -3.28
N LEU A 109 -49.87 13.13 -2.08
CA LEU A 109 -49.12 13.00 -0.85
C LEU A 109 -49.54 11.70 -0.17
N GLY A 110 -48.59 10.86 0.18
CA GLY A 110 -48.85 9.60 0.87
C GLY A 110 -48.01 9.51 2.15
N LEU A 111 -48.61 9.10 3.23
CA LEU A 111 -47.98 8.77 4.49
C LEU A 111 -48.15 7.28 4.75
N SER A 112 -47.07 6.52 4.86
CA SER A 112 -47.13 5.09 5.15
C SER A 112 -46.34 4.76 6.41
N LEU A 113 -46.97 4.08 7.35
CA LEU A 113 -46.39 3.53 8.56
C LEU A 113 -46.24 2.01 8.39
N ARG A 114 -45.04 1.51 8.47
CA ARG A 114 -44.77 0.06 8.43
C ARG A 114 -44.24 -0.42 9.78
N VAL A 115 -45.01 -1.26 10.44
CA VAL A 115 -44.68 -1.89 11.73
C VAL A 115 -44.35 -3.36 11.50
N PRO A 116 -43.07 -3.79 11.68
CA PRO A 116 -42.70 -5.19 11.49
C PRO A 116 -43.12 -6.02 12.72
N ILE A 117 -44.23 -6.79 12.62
CA ILE A 117 -44.76 -7.61 13.72
C ILE A 117 -44.00 -8.95 13.81
N PHE A 118 -43.81 -9.60 12.68
CA PHE A 118 -43.07 -10.90 12.58
C PHE A 118 -42.32 -11.00 11.27
N ASP A 119 -41.07 -11.46 11.35
CA ASP A 119 -40.17 -11.55 10.20
C ASP A 119 -39.54 -12.96 10.04
N GLY A 120 -40.12 -13.98 10.63
CA GLY A 120 -39.62 -15.35 10.57
C GLY A 120 -38.25 -15.51 11.25
N LEU A 121 -37.92 -14.68 12.24
CA LEU A 121 -36.61 -14.65 12.95
C LEU A 121 -35.42 -14.16 12.09
N ASP A 122 -35.66 -13.61 10.89
CA ASP A 122 -34.63 -13.13 9.97
C ASP A 122 -33.66 -12.15 10.68
N LYS A 123 -34.20 -11.17 11.40
CA LYS A 123 -33.38 -10.20 12.15
C LYS A 123 -32.51 -10.85 13.22
N ARG A 124 -33.03 -11.86 13.92
CA ARG A 124 -32.27 -12.60 14.94
C ARG A 124 -31.09 -13.33 14.33
N TYR A 125 -31.30 -14.03 13.22
CA TYR A 125 -30.20 -14.75 12.54
C TYR A 125 -29.21 -13.77 11.91
N LYS A 126 -29.65 -12.67 11.31
CA LYS A 126 -28.78 -11.59 10.79
C LYS A 126 -27.93 -10.95 11.89
N THR A 127 -28.52 -10.71 13.07
CA THR A 127 -27.76 -10.20 14.22
C THR A 127 -26.72 -11.21 14.68
N ARG A 128 -27.06 -12.51 14.75
CA ARG A 128 -26.10 -13.56 15.11
C ARG A 128 -24.97 -13.66 14.10
N LYS A 129 -25.28 -13.59 12.80
CA LYS A 129 -24.27 -13.53 11.73
C LYS A 129 -23.34 -12.34 11.91
N ALA A 130 -23.90 -11.14 12.12
CA ALA A 130 -23.10 -9.93 12.32
C ALA A 130 -22.17 -10.00 13.55
N VAL A 131 -22.59 -10.70 14.62
CA VAL A 131 -21.71 -10.95 15.78
C VAL A 131 -20.54 -11.84 15.40
N ILE A 132 -20.78 -12.91 14.63
CA ILE A 132 -19.71 -13.80 14.14
C ILE A 132 -18.77 -13.05 13.20
N ASP A 133 -19.29 -12.21 12.31
CA ASP A 133 -18.49 -11.39 11.39
C ASP A 133 -17.56 -10.43 12.17
N ILE A 134 -18.05 -9.78 13.24
CA ILE A 134 -17.25 -8.95 14.13
C ILE A 134 -16.15 -9.76 14.82
N GLU A 135 -16.47 -10.97 15.28
CA GLU A 135 -15.50 -11.85 15.94
C GLU A 135 -14.40 -12.30 14.96
N ASN A 136 -14.77 -12.65 13.73
CA ASN A 136 -13.81 -12.98 12.67
C ASN A 136 -12.84 -11.81 12.38
N ILE A 137 -13.36 -10.56 12.36
CA ILE A 137 -12.50 -9.37 12.16
C ILE A 137 -11.56 -9.19 13.36
N LYS A 138 -12.00 -9.42 14.59
CA LYS A 138 -11.12 -9.36 15.77
C LYS A 138 -10.00 -10.39 15.70
N LEU A 139 -10.33 -11.64 15.36
CA LEU A 139 -9.33 -12.69 15.19
C LEU A 139 -8.34 -12.36 14.06
N ALA A 140 -8.81 -11.80 12.96
CA ALA A 140 -7.95 -11.31 11.88
C ALA A 140 -7.03 -10.18 12.37
N GLN A 141 -7.53 -9.26 13.19
CA GLN A 141 -6.74 -8.16 13.78
C GLN A 141 -5.64 -8.70 14.70
N GLU A 142 -5.96 -9.66 15.57
CA GLU A 142 -4.97 -10.30 16.45
C GLU A 142 -3.90 -11.06 15.65
N ASN A 143 -4.31 -11.79 14.62
CA ASN A 143 -3.39 -12.54 13.77
C ASN A 143 -2.46 -11.63 13.00
N THR A 144 -2.99 -10.54 12.42
CA THR A 144 -2.20 -9.52 11.74
C THR A 144 -1.20 -8.87 12.69
N ARG A 145 -1.62 -8.53 13.91
CA ARG A 145 -0.71 -7.98 14.94
C ARG A 145 0.43 -8.93 15.28
N LYS A 146 0.13 -10.23 15.48
CA LYS A 146 1.16 -11.26 15.75
C LYS A 146 2.13 -11.39 14.57
N ASN A 147 1.62 -11.38 13.35
CA ASN A 147 2.45 -11.44 12.15
C ASN A 147 3.38 -10.22 12.04
N LEU A 148 2.86 -9.00 12.23
CA LEU A 148 3.65 -7.77 12.23
C LEU A 148 4.70 -7.76 13.34
N GLN A 149 4.37 -8.29 14.52
CA GLN A 149 5.32 -8.45 15.62
C GLN A 149 6.47 -9.42 15.24
N THR A 150 6.15 -10.52 14.59
CA THR A 150 7.16 -11.48 14.09
C THR A 150 8.04 -10.82 13.01
N GLN A 151 7.44 -10.08 12.08
CA GLN A 151 8.18 -9.34 11.06
C GLN A 151 9.12 -8.28 11.69
N TYR A 152 8.66 -7.58 12.72
CA TYR A 152 9.50 -6.63 13.46
C TYR A 152 10.71 -7.30 14.12
N LEU A 153 10.51 -8.44 14.80
CA LEU A 153 11.60 -9.17 15.42
C LEU A 153 12.61 -9.69 14.39
N ASN A 154 12.12 -10.25 13.27
CA ASN A 154 12.97 -10.74 12.20
C ASN A 154 13.75 -9.57 11.55
N ALA A 155 13.07 -8.47 11.21
CA ALA A 155 13.71 -7.31 10.63
C ALA A 155 14.76 -6.67 11.55
N THR A 156 14.56 -6.72 12.88
CA THR A 156 15.56 -6.27 13.86
C THR A 156 16.82 -7.13 13.82
N ASN A 157 16.66 -8.46 13.76
CA ASN A 157 17.80 -9.38 13.65
C ASN A 157 18.53 -9.21 12.30
N ASP A 158 17.76 -9.08 11.21
CA ASP A 158 18.28 -8.87 9.87
C ASP A 158 19.05 -7.53 9.77
N LEU A 159 18.57 -6.47 10.43
CA LEU A 159 19.29 -5.19 10.48
C LEU A 159 20.68 -5.34 11.07
N MET A 160 20.80 -6.02 12.21
CA MET A 160 22.09 -6.23 12.87
C MET A 160 23.05 -7.08 12.02
N ASN A 161 22.50 -8.10 11.34
CA ASN A 161 23.29 -8.98 10.47
C ASN A 161 23.73 -8.23 9.20
N ASN A 162 22.81 -7.52 8.55
CA ASN A 162 23.11 -6.77 7.32
C ASN A 162 24.06 -5.60 7.59
N GLN A 163 23.96 -4.94 8.77
CA GLN A 163 24.92 -3.90 9.17
C GLN A 163 26.34 -4.45 9.31
N ARG A 164 26.50 -5.63 9.96
CA ARG A 164 27.81 -6.29 10.09
C ARG A 164 28.35 -6.72 8.74
N ASN A 165 27.49 -7.30 7.89
CA ASN A 165 27.88 -7.73 6.56
C ASN A 165 28.27 -6.53 5.68
N PHE A 166 27.50 -5.44 5.71
CA PHE A 166 27.83 -4.20 5.00
C PHE A 166 29.23 -3.69 5.37
N LYS A 167 29.52 -3.59 6.68
CA LYS A 167 30.86 -3.17 7.14
C LYS A 167 31.95 -4.09 6.63
N LYS A 168 31.77 -5.41 6.74
CA LYS A 168 32.73 -6.40 6.25
C LYS A 168 32.98 -6.30 4.75
N GLN A 169 31.91 -6.12 3.94
CA GLN A 169 32.06 -6.01 2.50
C GLN A 169 32.68 -4.67 2.09
N LYS A 170 32.44 -3.59 2.83
CA LYS A 170 33.13 -2.32 2.64
C LYS A 170 34.62 -2.47 2.86
N ASP A 171 35.02 -3.09 3.97
CA ASP A 171 36.44 -3.33 4.28
C ASP A 171 37.12 -4.24 3.24
N ASN A 172 36.42 -5.28 2.76
CA ASN A 172 36.90 -6.15 1.70
C ASN A 172 37.09 -5.41 0.36
N TYR A 173 36.15 -4.53 -0.01
CA TYR A 173 36.25 -3.73 -1.22
C TYR A 173 37.47 -2.78 -1.16
N LEU A 174 37.64 -2.05 -0.06
CA LEU A 174 38.76 -1.13 0.13
C LEU A 174 40.10 -1.88 0.05
N LEU A 175 40.19 -3.07 0.66
CA LEU A 175 41.42 -3.91 0.55
C LEU A 175 41.68 -4.36 -0.89
N ALA A 176 40.63 -4.77 -1.62
CA ALA A 176 40.78 -5.20 -3.00
C ALA A 176 41.18 -4.03 -3.93
N GLU A 177 40.68 -2.82 -3.68
CA GLU A 177 41.06 -1.58 -4.37
C GLU A 177 42.55 -1.23 -4.12
N ASP A 178 42.98 -1.32 -2.85
CA ASP A 178 44.40 -1.10 -2.50
C ASP A 178 45.33 -2.12 -3.20
N VAL A 179 44.97 -3.41 -3.18
CA VAL A 179 45.74 -4.46 -3.85
C VAL A 179 45.83 -4.19 -5.35
N TYR A 180 44.71 -3.89 -6.01
CA TYR A 180 44.70 -3.56 -7.43
C TYR A 180 45.58 -2.36 -7.74
N THR A 181 45.53 -1.31 -6.94
CA THR A 181 46.35 -0.10 -7.13
C THR A 181 47.81 -0.41 -7.03
N VAL A 182 48.24 -1.17 -6.02
CA VAL A 182 49.64 -1.60 -5.84
C VAL A 182 50.11 -2.49 -7.01
N THR A 183 49.27 -3.42 -7.46
CA THR A 183 49.61 -4.31 -8.59
C THR A 183 49.73 -3.52 -9.90
N MET A 184 48.86 -2.52 -10.11
CA MET A 184 48.95 -1.61 -11.26
C MET A 184 50.24 -0.79 -11.27
N ASP A 185 50.64 -0.26 -10.11
CA ASP A 185 51.91 0.49 -10.01
C ASP A 185 53.13 -0.41 -10.26
N ARG A 186 53.18 -1.63 -9.72
CA ARG A 186 54.22 -2.63 -10.02
C ARG A 186 54.26 -3.02 -11.50
N TYR A 187 53.11 -3.09 -12.18
CA TYR A 187 53.06 -3.34 -13.60
C TYR A 187 53.67 -2.18 -14.40
N ARG A 188 53.39 -0.94 -14.02
CA ARG A 188 54.00 0.26 -14.65
C ARG A 188 55.51 0.29 -14.50
N GLU A 189 56.04 -0.27 -13.40
CA GLU A 189 57.47 -0.42 -13.14
C GLU A 189 58.08 -1.67 -13.83
N GLY A 190 57.26 -2.49 -14.50
CA GLY A 190 57.71 -3.72 -15.18
C GLY A 190 57.99 -4.90 -14.24
N ILE A 191 57.50 -4.85 -12.99
CA ILE A 191 57.79 -5.86 -11.94
C ILE A 191 56.74 -6.99 -11.99
N THR A 192 55.52 -6.74 -12.44
CA THR A 192 54.44 -7.73 -12.47
C THR A 192 53.81 -7.87 -13.86
N SER A 193 53.03 -8.93 -14.08
CA SER A 193 52.44 -9.21 -15.39
C SER A 193 51.06 -8.56 -15.53
N MET A 194 50.64 -8.30 -16.78
CA MET A 194 49.25 -7.83 -17.09
C MET A 194 48.20 -8.83 -16.63
N THR A 195 48.53 -10.12 -16.60
CA THR A 195 47.61 -11.17 -16.11
C THR A 195 47.27 -10.98 -14.63
N GLU A 196 48.24 -10.61 -13.80
CA GLU A 196 48.00 -10.33 -12.38
C GLU A 196 47.15 -9.08 -12.20
N VAL A 197 47.39 -8.01 -12.97
CA VAL A 197 46.56 -6.81 -12.96
C VAL A 197 45.08 -7.14 -13.27
N LEU A 198 44.84 -7.92 -14.33
CA LEU A 198 43.49 -8.33 -14.72
C LEU A 198 42.82 -9.22 -13.65
N GLN A 199 43.58 -10.08 -12.98
CA GLN A 199 43.06 -10.89 -11.87
C GLN A 199 42.62 -10.02 -10.68
N ASP A 200 43.45 -9.05 -10.31
CA ASP A 200 43.14 -8.16 -9.19
C ASP A 200 42.03 -7.18 -9.53
N GLU A 201 41.92 -6.74 -10.80
CA GLU A 201 40.78 -5.97 -11.30
C GLU A 201 39.45 -6.77 -11.19
N MET A 202 39.47 -8.06 -11.57
CA MET A 202 38.28 -8.92 -11.42
C MET A 202 37.92 -9.10 -9.94
N ARG A 203 38.90 -9.30 -9.04
CA ARG A 203 38.64 -9.41 -7.58
C ARG A 203 38.08 -8.12 -7.00
N MET A 204 38.62 -6.98 -7.39
CA MET A 204 38.13 -5.67 -6.98
C MET A 204 36.68 -5.46 -7.46
N SER A 205 36.38 -5.78 -8.72
CA SER A 205 35.03 -5.67 -9.29
C SER A 205 34.04 -6.60 -8.57
N GLU A 206 34.43 -7.82 -8.24
CA GLU A 206 33.64 -8.74 -7.44
C GLU A 206 33.39 -8.20 -6.02
N ALA A 207 34.41 -7.71 -5.35
CA ALA A 207 34.30 -7.11 -4.02
C ALA A 207 33.39 -5.86 -4.03
N GLN A 208 33.48 -5.03 -5.09
CA GLN A 208 32.61 -3.88 -5.29
C GLN A 208 31.14 -4.30 -5.44
N ASN A 209 30.84 -5.31 -6.25
CA ASN A 209 29.49 -5.83 -6.42
C ASN A 209 28.91 -6.37 -5.11
N ASN A 210 29.74 -7.08 -4.32
CA ASN A 210 29.36 -7.60 -3.01
C ASN A 210 29.08 -6.47 -2.01
N TYR A 211 29.89 -5.42 -2.02
CA TYR A 211 29.68 -4.21 -1.20
C TYR A 211 28.37 -3.50 -1.56
N ILE A 212 28.10 -3.27 -2.87
CA ILE A 212 26.86 -2.64 -3.34
C ILE A 212 25.64 -3.46 -2.91
N SER A 213 25.71 -4.78 -3.07
CA SER A 213 24.62 -5.69 -2.68
C SER A 213 24.37 -5.67 -1.17
N ALA A 214 25.43 -5.69 -0.36
CA ALA A 214 25.34 -5.62 1.09
C ALA A 214 24.78 -4.27 1.56
N HIS A 215 25.17 -3.18 0.92
CA HIS A 215 24.65 -1.84 1.18
C HIS A 215 23.15 -1.74 0.86
N TYR A 216 22.74 -2.27 -0.29
CA TYR A 216 21.33 -2.33 -0.67
C TYR A 216 20.48 -3.11 0.36
N ASN A 217 20.93 -4.31 0.73
CA ASN A 217 20.22 -5.14 1.71
C ASN A 217 20.10 -4.46 3.07
N TYR A 218 21.15 -3.78 3.53
CA TYR A 218 21.12 -3.01 4.76
C TYR A 218 20.08 -1.86 4.69
N ARG A 219 20.04 -1.13 3.57
CA ARG A 219 19.05 -0.05 3.37
C ARG A 219 17.62 -0.56 3.32
N VAL A 220 17.35 -1.64 2.60
CA VAL A 220 16.03 -2.24 2.50
C VAL A 220 15.53 -2.66 3.88
N THR A 221 16.38 -3.32 4.68
CA THR A 221 16.01 -3.73 6.04
C THR A 221 15.76 -2.53 6.95
N ASN A 222 16.57 -1.48 6.83
CA ASN A 222 16.39 -0.23 7.57
C ASN A 222 15.02 0.43 7.24
N LEU A 223 14.66 0.51 5.96
CA LEU A 223 13.37 1.05 5.51
C LEU A 223 12.20 0.19 6.01
N MET A 224 12.35 -1.14 6.01
CA MET A 224 11.34 -2.04 6.55
C MET A 224 11.09 -1.80 8.04
N LEU A 225 12.15 -1.59 8.82
CA LEU A 225 12.00 -1.24 10.24
C LEU A 225 11.38 0.15 10.45
N LEU A 226 11.76 1.15 9.65
CA LEU A 226 11.13 2.48 9.70
C LEU A 226 9.63 2.39 9.40
N LYS A 227 9.22 1.53 8.45
CA LYS A 227 7.81 1.25 8.20
C LYS A 227 7.14 0.64 9.43
N LEU A 228 7.70 -0.43 10.00
CA LEU A 228 7.12 -1.16 11.13
C LEU A 228 7.09 -0.36 12.43
N THR A 229 8.03 0.57 12.61
CA THR A 229 8.05 1.50 13.76
C THR A 229 7.20 2.75 13.54
N GLY A 230 6.64 2.94 12.33
CA GLY A 230 5.86 4.13 11.99
C GLY A 230 6.69 5.40 11.79
N GLN A 231 8.01 5.26 11.60
CA GLN A 231 8.94 6.39 11.45
C GLN A 231 9.23 6.73 9.97
N ILE A 232 8.54 6.10 9.02
CA ILE A 232 8.80 6.31 7.58
C ILE A 232 8.61 7.78 7.15
N GLU A 233 7.70 8.51 7.80
CA GLU A 233 7.46 9.93 7.50
C GLU A 233 8.65 10.83 7.85
N SER A 234 9.55 10.37 8.71
CA SER A 234 10.78 11.10 9.04
C SER A 234 11.76 11.21 7.88
N LEU A 235 11.61 10.37 6.85
CA LEU A 235 12.46 10.39 5.65
C LEU A 235 12.03 11.46 4.64
N VAL A 236 10.82 12.01 4.76
CA VAL A 236 10.24 12.97 3.79
C VAL A 236 10.46 14.42 4.23
N LYS A 237 11.00 14.62 5.40
CA LYS A 237 11.42 15.92 5.92
C LYS A 237 12.92 16.13 5.68
#